data_677177c41607d7564a051546c36e2c77
#
_entry.id   677177c41607d7564a051546c36e2c77
#
_cell.length_a   1.000
_cell.length_b   1.000
_cell.length_c   1.000
_cell.angle_alpha   90.00
_cell.angle_beta   90.00
_cell.angle_gamma   90.00
#
_symmetry.space_group_name_H-M   'P 1'
#
loop_
_entity.id
_entity.type
_entity.pdbx_description
1 polymer ?
#
loop_
_entity_poly.entity_id
_entity_poly.type
_entity_poly.pdbx_seq_one_letter_code
_entity_poly.pdbx_strand_id
1 'polypeptide(L)'
;DNEEIMKKARVERDSILKEARDLKKTIISESKDEAKVEAEKIIQSANEAIRNEKNAAVSEIKKQVAGLSIEIAEKLLNEKLSDNEKQMKIVDELLKDVKLKWIIIE
;
A
#
# COMPACT_ATOMS: atom_id res chain seq x y z
N ASP A 1 -38.30 -51.31 27.62
CA ASP A 1 -38.80 -51.70 26.31
C ASP A 1 -37.85 -51.26 25.22
N ASN A 2 -37.45 -52.17 24.34
CA ASN A 2 -36.50 -51.94 23.28
C ASN A 2 -36.97 -50.88 22.27
N GLU A 3 -38.23 -50.81 22.00
CA GLU A 3 -38.81 -49.83 21.05
C GLU A 3 -38.70 -48.39 21.58
N GLU A 4 -38.93 -48.20 22.88
CA GLU A 4 -38.79 -46.89 23.51
C GLU A 4 -37.34 -46.47 23.58
N ILE A 5 -36.43 -47.35 23.88
CA ILE A 5 -35.01 -47.11 23.92
C ILE A 5 -34.51 -46.72 22.53
N MET A 6 -34.89 -47.44 21.50
CA MET A 6 -34.54 -47.17 20.13
C MET A 6 -35.10 -45.83 19.65
N LYS A 7 -36.33 -45.50 20.04
CA LYS A 7 -36.96 -44.24 19.70
C LYS A 7 -36.23 -43.04 20.35
N LYS A 8 -35.88 -43.16 21.63
CA LYS A 8 -35.11 -42.16 22.36
C LYS A 8 -33.73 -41.99 21.74
N ALA A 9 -33.08 -43.10 21.38
CA ALA A 9 -31.77 -43.07 20.75
C ALA A 9 -31.80 -42.35 19.40
N ARG A 10 -32.85 -42.54 18.59
CA ARG A 10 -33.03 -41.84 17.32
C ARG A 10 -33.25 -40.34 17.50
N VAL A 11 -34.08 -39.96 18.47
CA VAL A 11 -34.32 -38.55 18.80
C VAL A 11 -33.05 -37.87 19.26
N GLU A 12 -32.28 -38.53 20.11
CA GLU A 12 -31.02 -38.03 20.62
C GLU A 12 -29.99 -37.90 19.49
N ARG A 13 -29.89 -38.90 18.60
CA ARG A 13 -29.06 -38.86 17.41
C ARG A 13 -29.42 -37.68 16.52
N ASP A 14 -30.71 -37.48 16.24
CA ASP A 14 -31.16 -36.39 15.39
C ASP A 14 -30.86 -35.02 15.99
N SER A 15 -31.03 -34.91 17.31
CA SER A 15 -30.63 -33.69 18.06
C SER A 15 -29.14 -33.39 17.95
N ILE A 16 -28.32 -34.41 18.15
CA ILE A 16 -26.86 -34.28 18.03
C ILE A 16 -26.45 -33.85 16.60
N LEU A 17 -27.05 -34.49 15.58
CA LEU A 17 -26.77 -34.14 14.20
C LEU A 17 -27.22 -32.71 13.86
N LYS A 18 -28.32 -32.26 14.40
CA LYS A 18 -28.79 -30.89 14.22
C LYS A 18 -27.85 -29.90 14.86
N GLU A 19 -27.44 -30.15 16.10
CA GLU A 19 -26.45 -29.30 16.79
C GLU A 19 -25.12 -29.25 16.03
N ALA A 20 -24.65 -30.38 15.52
CA ALA A 20 -23.45 -30.46 14.72
C ALA A 20 -23.54 -29.65 13.43
N ARG A 21 -24.69 -29.70 12.74
CA ARG A 21 -24.93 -28.88 11.53
C ARG A 21 -24.97 -27.39 11.85
N ASP A 22 -25.63 -27.03 12.94
CA ASP A 22 -25.72 -25.63 13.37
C ASP A 22 -24.34 -25.09 13.77
N LEU A 23 -23.58 -25.90 14.51
CA LEU A 23 -22.21 -25.57 14.87
C LEU A 23 -21.31 -25.41 13.64
N LYS A 24 -21.46 -26.31 12.66
CA LYS A 24 -20.73 -26.21 11.38
C LYS A 24 -21.03 -24.89 10.68
N LYS A 25 -22.31 -24.50 10.59
CA LYS A 25 -22.71 -23.23 9.97
C LYS A 25 -22.11 -22.04 10.68
N THR A 26 -22.15 -22.06 12.01
CA THR A 26 -21.58 -20.98 12.83
C THR A 26 -20.06 -20.87 12.62
N ILE A 27 -19.34 -22.00 12.66
CA ILE A 27 -17.90 -22.03 12.43
C ILE A 27 -17.55 -21.48 11.05
N ILE A 28 -18.27 -21.90 10.02
CA ILE A 28 -18.02 -21.42 8.65
C ILE A 28 -18.28 -19.91 8.54
N SER A 29 -19.39 -19.44 9.12
CA SER A 29 -19.75 -18.02 9.10
C SER A 29 -18.72 -17.16 9.83
N GLU A 30 -18.34 -17.56 11.04
CA GLU A 30 -17.32 -16.86 11.83
C GLU A 30 -15.95 -16.86 11.15
N SER A 31 -15.58 -18.00 10.54
CA SER A 31 -14.31 -18.12 9.82
C SER A 31 -14.26 -17.20 8.60
N LYS A 32 -15.37 -17.08 7.87
CA LYS A 32 -15.47 -16.15 6.75
C LYS A 32 -15.34 -14.69 7.20
N ASP A 33 -15.98 -14.34 8.31
CA ASP A 33 -15.89 -12.99 8.87
C ASP A 33 -14.47 -12.66 9.33
N GLU A 34 -13.82 -13.59 10.02
CA GLU A 34 -12.42 -13.45 10.44
C GLU A 34 -11.48 -13.32 9.25
N ALA A 35 -11.67 -14.14 8.22
CA ALA A 35 -10.87 -14.09 7.00
C ALA A 35 -11.02 -12.73 6.30
N LYS A 36 -12.24 -12.20 6.26
CA LYS A 36 -12.53 -10.89 5.68
C LYS A 36 -11.83 -9.77 6.44
N VAL A 37 -11.89 -9.80 7.76
CA VAL A 37 -11.21 -8.81 8.62
C VAL A 37 -9.70 -8.87 8.41
N GLU A 38 -9.12 -10.08 8.39
CA GLU A 38 -7.69 -10.25 8.14
C GLU A 38 -7.28 -9.75 6.74
N ALA A 39 -8.08 -10.04 5.73
CA ALA A 39 -7.82 -9.53 4.37
C ALA A 39 -7.84 -8.00 4.32
N GLU A 40 -8.80 -7.37 4.99
CA GLU A 40 -8.88 -5.91 5.09
C GLU A 40 -7.65 -5.32 5.79
N LYS A 41 -7.18 -5.95 6.86
CA LYS A 41 -5.95 -5.54 7.56
C LYS A 41 -4.73 -5.61 6.67
N ILE A 42 -4.59 -6.71 5.91
CA ILE A 42 -3.47 -6.90 4.99
C ILE A 42 -3.48 -5.82 3.90
N ILE A 43 -4.64 -5.54 3.32
CA ILE A 43 -4.79 -4.49 2.30
C ILE A 43 -4.46 -3.12 2.88
N GLN A 44 -4.94 -2.82 4.08
CA GLN A 44 -4.66 -1.55 4.75
C GLN A 44 -3.16 -1.38 5.03
N SER A 45 -2.51 -2.43 5.54
CA SER A 45 -1.06 -2.42 5.77
C SER A 45 -0.26 -2.24 4.49
N ALA A 46 -0.69 -2.90 3.40
CA ALA A 46 -0.07 -2.75 2.09
C ALA A 46 -0.21 -1.32 1.56
N ASN A 47 -1.39 -0.73 1.71
CA ASN A 47 -1.63 0.66 1.29
C ASN A 47 -0.80 1.65 2.09
N GLU A 48 -0.63 1.45 3.39
CA GLU A 48 0.24 2.26 4.24
C GLU A 48 1.71 2.14 3.82
N ALA A 49 2.17 0.92 3.55
CA ALA A 49 3.53 0.68 3.08
C ALA A 49 3.80 1.38 1.74
N ILE A 50 2.86 1.29 0.80
CA ILE A 50 2.94 1.97 -0.49
C ILE A 50 2.99 3.49 -0.31
N ARG A 51 2.17 4.04 0.56
CA ARG A 51 2.17 5.48 0.85
C ARG A 51 3.50 5.92 1.44
N ASN A 52 4.04 5.16 2.37
CA ASN A 52 5.33 5.46 2.98
C ASN A 52 6.46 5.39 1.96
N GLU A 53 6.47 4.39 1.09
CA GLU A 53 7.44 4.29 0.00
C GLU A 53 7.32 5.46 -0.97
N LYS A 54 6.11 5.83 -1.34
CA LYS A 54 5.86 7.00 -2.20
C LYS A 54 6.41 8.27 -1.56
N ASN A 55 6.12 8.50 -0.28
CA ASN A 55 6.58 9.67 0.44
C ASN A 55 8.11 9.71 0.56
N ALA A 56 8.73 8.56 0.80
CA ALA A 56 10.19 8.44 0.85
C ALA A 56 10.81 8.75 -0.51
N ALA A 57 10.23 8.24 -1.59
CA ALA A 57 10.71 8.51 -2.95
C ALA A 57 10.58 9.99 -3.31
N VAL A 58 9.46 10.62 -2.98
CA VAL A 58 9.26 12.06 -3.20
C VAL A 58 10.26 12.87 -2.40
N SER A 59 10.51 12.51 -1.14
CA SER A 59 11.51 13.16 -0.29
C SER A 59 12.92 13.07 -0.90
N GLU A 60 13.29 11.89 -1.39
CA GLU A 60 14.59 11.67 -2.04
C GLU A 60 14.74 12.54 -3.29
N ILE A 61 13.71 12.64 -4.09
CA ILE A 61 13.72 13.46 -5.30
C ILE A 61 13.83 14.95 -4.94
N LYS A 62 13.13 15.40 -3.91
CA LYS A 62 13.28 16.78 -3.42
C LYS A 62 14.72 17.09 -3.02
N LYS A 63 15.40 16.14 -2.37
CA LYS A 63 16.83 16.28 -2.05
C LYS A 63 17.69 16.37 -3.29
N GLN A 64 17.44 15.53 -4.30
CA GLN A 64 18.17 15.56 -5.56
C GLN A 64 17.96 16.89 -6.29
N VAL A 65 16.73 17.39 -6.33
CA VAL A 65 16.40 18.70 -6.93
C VAL A 65 17.11 19.83 -6.20
N ALA A 66 17.11 19.82 -4.87
CA ALA A 66 17.82 20.81 -4.07
C ALA A 66 19.32 20.78 -4.34
N GLY A 67 19.93 19.57 -4.38
CA GLY A 67 21.33 19.38 -4.71
C GLY A 67 21.67 19.89 -6.10
N LEU A 68 20.84 19.59 -7.08
CA LEU A 68 21.02 20.06 -8.45
C LEU A 68 20.92 21.58 -8.54
N SER A 69 20.00 22.19 -7.81
CA SER A 69 19.86 23.65 -7.74
C SER A 69 21.13 24.32 -7.19
N ILE A 70 21.75 23.73 -6.16
CA ILE A 70 23.01 24.19 -5.60
C ILE A 70 24.17 24.06 -6.63
N GLU A 71 24.24 22.92 -7.33
CA GLU A 71 25.22 22.68 -8.39
C GLU A 71 25.10 23.72 -9.50
N ILE A 72 23.87 24.04 -9.92
CA ILE A 72 23.62 25.07 -10.93
C ILE A 72 24.13 26.42 -10.44
N ALA A 73 23.82 26.80 -9.22
CA ALA A 73 24.24 28.06 -8.62
C ALA A 73 25.78 28.16 -8.55
N GLU A 74 26.44 27.09 -8.08
CA GLU A 74 27.92 27.02 -8.01
C GLU A 74 28.53 27.12 -9.38
N LYS A 75 27.99 26.44 -10.37
CA LYS A 75 28.52 26.45 -11.73
C LYS A 75 28.42 27.84 -12.37
N LEU A 76 27.28 28.52 -12.16
CA LEU A 76 27.10 29.89 -12.63
C LEU A 76 28.06 30.87 -11.98
N LEU A 77 28.32 30.72 -10.69
CA LEU A 77 29.27 31.57 -9.94
C LEU A 77 30.71 31.31 -10.36
N ASN A 78 31.09 30.06 -10.57
CA ASN A 78 32.49 29.67 -10.88
C ASN A 78 32.87 29.95 -12.33
N GLU A 79 31.99 29.82 -13.27
CA GLU A 79 32.29 30.03 -14.69
C GLU A 79 32.42 31.50 -15.07
N LYS A 80 32.04 32.44 -14.21
CA LYS A 80 32.09 33.89 -14.47
C LYS A 80 31.58 34.24 -15.87
N LEU A 81 30.44 33.67 -16.24
CA LEU A 81 29.88 33.86 -17.57
C LEU A 81 29.50 35.32 -17.75
N SER A 82 30.23 36.02 -18.65
CA SER A 82 29.92 37.39 -19.04
C SER A 82 28.81 37.47 -20.07
N ASP A 83 28.35 36.31 -20.57
CA ASP A 83 27.34 36.19 -21.59
C ASP A 83 26.01 35.65 -20.96
N ASN A 84 25.01 36.52 -20.87
CA ASN A 84 23.71 36.20 -20.31
C ASN A 84 22.99 35.09 -21.09
N GLU A 85 23.17 35.00 -22.41
CA GLU A 85 22.54 33.96 -23.23
C GLU A 85 23.05 32.56 -22.86
N LYS A 86 24.34 32.41 -22.61
CA LYS A 86 24.92 31.14 -22.17
C LYS A 86 24.43 30.73 -20.80
N GLN A 87 24.34 31.68 -19.88
CA GLN A 87 23.80 31.42 -18.53
C GLN A 87 22.36 30.93 -18.59
N MET A 88 21.53 31.62 -19.36
CA MET A 88 20.11 31.26 -19.52
C MET A 88 19.94 29.90 -20.19
N LYS A 89 20.78 29.56 -21.15
CA LYS A 89 20.75 28.27 -21.84
C LYS A 89 21.07 27.11 -20.91
N ILE A 90 22.09 27.24 -20.07
CA ILE A 90 22.47 26.23 -19.10
C ILE A 90 21.33 26.01 -18.07
N VAL A 91 20.76 27.08 -17.55
CA VAL A 91 19.66 27.03 -16.59
C VAL A 91 18.43 26.36 -17.24
N ASP A 92 18.07 26.73 -18.47
CA ASP A 92 16.93 26.16 -19.17
C ASP A 92 17.08 24.66 -19.40
N GLU A 93 18.24 24.18 -19.80
CA GLU A 93 18.50 22.74 -19.98
C GLU A 93 18.36 21.95 -18.68
N LEU A 94 18.91 22.48 -17.60
CA LEU A 94 18.85 21.83 -16.28
C LEU A 94 17.44 21.85 -15.70
N LEU A 95 16.69 22.92 -15.90
CA LEU A 95 15.29 23.03 -15.49
C LEU A 95 14.37 22.08 -16.28
N LYS A 96 14.64 21.84 -17.55
CA LYS A 96 13.91 20.83 -18.34
C LYS A 96 14.06 19.43 -17.75
N ASP A 97 15.26 19.03 -17.37
CA ASP A 97 15.52 17.75 -16.74
C ASP A 97 14.77 17.61 -15.41
N VAL A 98 14.78 18.67 -14.60
CA VAL A 98 14.04 18.69 -13.32
C VAL A 98 12.54 18.56 -13.55
N LYS A 99 11.97 19.28 -14.51
CA LYS A 99 10.55 19.20 -14.84
C LYS A 99 10.14 17.81 -15.30
N LEU A 100 10.94 17.15 -16.12
CA LEU A 100 10.69 15.79 -16.58
C LEU A 100 10.66 14.81 -15.41
N LYS A 101 11.57 14.91 -14.48
CA LYS A 101 11.61 14.07 -13.28
C LYS A 101 10.37 14.27 -12.39
N TRP A 102 9.91 15.51 -12.23
CA TRP A 102 8.71 15.82 -11.43
C TRP A 102 7.42 15.30 -12.09
N ILE A 103 7.32 15.35 -13.41
CA ILE A 103 6.16 14.83 -14.16
C ILE A 103 6.05 13.32 -14.03
N ILE A 104 7.17 12.61 -14.04
CA ILE A 104 7.21 11.14 -13.90
C ILE A 104 6.74 10.68 -12.52
N ILE A 105 6.92 11.52 -11.50
CA ILE A 105 6.64 11.16 -10.10
C ILE A 105 5.19 11.46 -9.72
N GLU A 106 4.57 12.44 -10.30
CA GLU A 106 3.15 12.70 -10.12
C GLU A 106 2.31 11.76 -10.98
#